data_cef13198ff57854d89aad7bbb833c679
#
_entry.id   cef13198ff57854d89aad7bbb833c679
#
_cell.length_a   1.000
_cell.length_b   1.000
_cell.length_c   1.000
_cell.angle_alpha   90.00
_cell.angle_beta   90.00
_cell.angle_gamma   90.00
#
_symmetry.space_group_name_H-M   'P 1'
#
loop_
_entity.id
_entity.type
_entity.pdbx_description
1 polymer ?
#
loop_
_entity_poly.entity_id
_entity_poly.type
_entity_poly.pdbx_seq_one_letter_code
_entity_poly.pdbx_strand_id
1 'polypeptide(L)'
;MEFFMELNSKINSIVWGPPFLVLIVGTGVLYTFRTNFMSITKMGYVMKNTLLKMFDKSTVGEGEVTPFQALATALAATIGTGNIAGVATAIALGGPGAVFWMWLSAIFGMATKYGEVVLAVKYREKTPDGRFVGG
;
A
#
# COMPACT_ATOMS: atom_id res chain seq x y z
N MET A 1 -20.65 -6.45 -31.03
CA MET A 1 -20.58 -6.55 -29.54
C MET A 1 -19.55 -7.62 -29.12
N GLU A 2 -19.50 -8.75 -29.77
CA GLU A 2 -18.57 -9.85 -29.48
C GLU A 2 -17.07 -9.44 -29.57
N PHE A 3 -16.70 -8.69 -30.60
CA PHE A 3 -15.31 -8.19 -30.74
C PHE A 3 -14.84 -7.37 -29.53
N PHE A 4 -15.68 -6.48 -29.01
CA PHE A 4 -15.32 -5.70 -27.81
C PHE A 4 -15.25 -6.56 -26.56
N MET A 5 -16.09 -7.56 -26.43
CA MET A 5 -16.05 -8.49 -25.29
C MET A 5 -14.79 -9.37 -25.33
N GLU A 6 -14.42 -9.85 -26.52
CA GLU A 6 -13.20 -10.66 -26.72
C GLU A 6 -11.94 -9.82 -26.47
N LEU A 7 -11.88 -8.58 -26.98
CA LEU A 7 -10.79 -7.65 -26.74
C LEU A 7 -10.64 -7.33 -25.24
N ASN A 8 -11.75 -7.02 -24.57
CA ASN A 8 -11.77 -6.77 -23.14
C ASN A 8 -11.30 -7.99 -22.34
N SER A 9 -11.73 -9.20 -22.71
CA SER A 9 -11.31 -10.44 -22.08
C SER A 9 -9.80 -10.67 -22.23
N LYS A 10 -9.23 -10.43 -23.43
CA LYS A 10 -7.79 -10.54 -23.68
C LYS A 10 -6.99 -9.52 -22.87
N ILE A 11 -7.42 -8.25 -22.86
CA ILE A 11 -6.78 -7.21 -22.06
C ILE A 11 -6.83 -7.58 -20.59
N ASN A 12 -7.99 -8.00 -20.10
CA ASN A 12 -8.18 -8.37 -18.71
C ASN A 12 -7.29 -9.57 -18.30
N SER A 13 -7.14 -10.57 -19.15
CA SER A 13 -6.28 -11.72 -18.88
C SER A 13 -4.78 -11.37 -18.83
N ILE A 14 -4.35 -10.35 -19.58
CA ILE A 14 -2.97 -9.85 -19.53
C ILE A 14 -2.77 -8.99 -18.28
N VAL A 15 -3.68 -8.05 -18.02
CA VAL A 15 -3.59 -7.10 -16.88
C VAL A 15 -3.66 -7.82 -15.54
N TRP A 16 -4.51 -8.84 -15.41
CA TRP A 16 -4.63 -9.64 -14.19
C TRP A 16 -3.87 -10.97 -14.26
N GLY A 17 -3.08 -11.16 -15.31
CA GLY A 17 -2.32 -12.37 -15.56
C GLY A 17 -0.94 -12.38 -14.90
N PRO A 18 -0.18 -13.47 -15.12
CA PRO A 18 1.17 -13.64 -14.56
C PRO A 18 2.15 -12.51 -14.82
N PRO A 19 2.15 -11.81 -16.00
CA PRO A 19 3.09 -10.72 -16.25
C PRO A 19 2.94 -9.57 -15.26
N PHE A 20 1.71 -9.16 -14.96
CA PHE A 20 1.45 -8.07 -14.03
C PHE A 20 1.73 -8.47 -12.58
N LEU A 21 1.41 -9.70 -12.21
CA LEU A 21 1.74 -10.25 -10.89
C LEU A 21 3.26 -10.27 -10.66
N VAL A 22 4.02 -10.73 -11.66
CA VAL A 22 5.50 -10.73 -11.60
C VAL A 22 6.03 -9.30 -11.47
N LEU A 23 5.45 -8.33 -12.16
CA LEU A 23 5.84 -6.92 -12.07
C LEU A 23 5.58 -6.36 -10.67
N ILE A 24 4.39 -6.59 -10.10
CA ILE A 24 4.04 -6.10 -8.76
C ILE A 24 4.93 -6.73 -7.70
N VAL A 25 5.04 -8.06 -7.69
CA VAL A 25 5.86 -8.79 -6.72
C VAL A 25 7.34 -8.44 -6.91
N GLY A 26 7.81 -8.40 -8.15
CA GLY A 26 9.19 -8.03 -8.49
C GLY A 26 9.55 -6.62 -8.04
N THR A 27 8.64 -5.67 -8.20
CA THR A 27 8.82 -4.30 -7.69
C THR A 27 8.92 -4.31 -6.16
N GLY A 28 8.06 -5.04 -5.47
CA GLY A 28 8.11 -5.17 -4.01
C GLY A 28 9.41 -5.79 -3.52
N VAL A 29 9.88 -6.84 -4.19
CA VAL A 29 11.17 -7.47 -3.92
C VAL A 29 12.32 -6.49 -4.14
N LEU A 30 12.35 -5.80 -5.28
CA LEU A 30 13.37 -4.80 -5.61
C LEU A 30 13.43 -3.69 -4.57
N TYR A 31 12.29 -3.13 -4.17
CA TYR A 31 12.24 -2.11 -3.12
C TYR A 31 12.71 -2.66 -1.77
N THR A 32 12.34 -3.89 -1.42
CA THR A 32 12.77 -4.52 -0.16
C THR A 32 14.29 -4.60 -0.09
N PHE A 33 14.96 -5.04 -1.16
CA PHE A 33 16.43 -5.07 -1.22
C PHE A 33 17.05 -3.67 -1.25
N ARG A 34 16.50 -2.75 -2.04
CA ARG A 34 17.00 -1.36 -2.15
C ARG A 34 16.89 -0.59 -0.84
N THR A 35 15.89 -0.89 -0.02
CA THR A 35 15.68 -0.26 1.28
C THR A 35 16.33 -1.04 2.44
N ASN A 36 17.18 -2.02 2.15
CA ASN A 36 17.86 -2.87 3.15
C ASN A 36 16.86 -3.47 4.16
N PHE A 37 15.78 -4.05 3.68
CA PHE A 37 14.74 -4.67 4.51
C PHE A 37 14.19 -3.72 5.61
N MET A 38 14.10 -2.44 5.30
CA MET A 38 13.70 -1.41 6.27
C MET A 38 12.36 -1.71 6.93
N SER A 39 11.40 -2.27 6.20
CA SER A 39 10.09 -2.65 6.72
C SER A 39 10.17 -3.69 7.87
N ILE A 40 11.22 -4.51 7.88
CA ILE A 40 11.46 -5.51 8.93
C ILE A 40 12.40 -4.96 10.00
N THR A 41 13.56 -4.42 9.59
CA THR A 41 14.62 -3.99 10.50
C THR A 41 14.23 -2.78 11.35
N LYS A 42 13.38 -1.90 10.82
CA LYS A 42 12.88 -0.71 11.51
C LYS A 42 11.46 -0.86 12.09
N MET A 43 10.91 -2.07 12.07
CA MET A 43 9.54 -2.33 12.54
C MET A 43 9.30 -1.81 13.96
N GLY A 44 10.20 -2.09 14.90
CA GLY A 44 10.07 -1.61 16.28
C GLY A 44 10.07 -0.07 16.37
N TYR A 45 10.92 0.59 15.59
CA TYR A 45 10.97 2.05 15.53
C TYR A 45 9.68 2.63 14.95
N VAL A 46 9.17 2.04 13.86
CA VAL A 46 7.93 2.46 13.20
C VAL A 46 6.75 2.29 14.16
N MET A 47 6.61 1.11 14.79
CA MET A 47 5.54 0.84 15.75
C MET A 47 5.55 1.83 16.91
N LYS A 48 6.72 2.09 17.49
CA LYS A 48 6.86 3.06 18.59
C LYS A 48 6.43 4.47 18.15
N ASN A 49 6.90 4.94 17.00
CA ASN A 49 6.63 6.31 16.56
C ASN A 49 5.23 6.47 15.94
N THR A 50 4.62 5.41 15.44
CA THR A 50 3.25 5.46 14.90
C THR A 50 2.23 5.32 16.02
N LEU A 51 2.30 4.23 16.81
CA LEU A 51 1.28 3.96 17.83
C LEU A 51 1.32 4.95 18.99
N LEU A 52 2.53 5.31 19.48
CA LEU A 52 2.65 6.25 20.61
C LEU A 52 2.33 7.69 20.21
N LYS A 53 2.63 8.07 18.96
CA LYS A 53 2.35 9.43 18.47
C LYS A 53 0.98 9.58 17.80
N MET A 54 0.24 8.49 17.62
CA MET A 54 -1.05 8.52 16.96
C MET A 54 -2.08 9.40 17.70
N PHE A 55 -1.98 9.46 19.00
CA PHE A 55 -2.85 10.27 19.85
C PHE A 55 -2.26 11.61 20.27
N ASP A 56 -1.03 11.91 19.84
CA ASP A 56 -0.36 13.17 20.16
C ASP A 56 -0.84 14.27 19.19
N LYS A 57 -1.54 15.25 19.75
CA LYS A 57 -2.04 16.42 19.00
C LYS A 57 -1.06 17.59 18.97
N SER A 58 0.04 17.50 19.72
CA SER A 58 0.98 18.63 19.90
C SER A 58 1.84 18.94 18.67
N THR A 59 1.85 18.03 17.68
CA THR A 59 2.70 18.13 16.48
C THR A 59 1.96 18.63 15.24
N VAL A 60 0.72 19.07 15.38
CA VAL A 60 -0.11 19.47 14.24
C VAL A 60 -0.04 20.98 14.05
N GLY A 61 0.51 21.42 12.91
CA GLY A 61 0.44 22.83 12.49
C GLY A 61 -0.98 23.22 12.05
N GLU A 62 -1.26 24.52 12.00
CA GLU A 62 -2.54 25.01 11.47
C GLU A 62 -2.74 24.54 10.02
N GLY A 63 -3.83 23.80 9.78
CA GLY A 63 -4.18 23.27 8.46
C GLY A 63 -3.56 21.90 8.12
N GLU A 64 -2.81 21.27 9.02
CA GLU A 64 -2.31 19.91 8.85
C GLU A 64 -3.26 18.86 9.45
N VAL A 65 -3.32 17.69 8.84
CA VAL A 65 -4.08 16.55 9.37
C VAL A 65 -3.35 15.90 10.53
N THR A 66 -4.08 15.49 11.56
CA THR A 66 -3.48 14.75 12.68
C THR A 66 -2.95 13.39 12.23
N PRO A 67 -1.95 12.81 12.91
CA PRO A 67 -1.46 11.47 12.60
C PRO A 67 -2.57 10.40 12.59
N PHE A 68 -3.54 10.52 13.48
CA PHE A 68 -4.72 9.65 13.52
C PHE A 68 -5.61 9.80 12.27
N GLN A 69 -5.89 11.05 11.86
CA GLN A 69 -6.67 11.32 10.65
C GLN A 69 -5.96 10.80 9.40
N ALA A 70 -4.64 10.99 9.28
CA ALA A 70 -3.85 10.47 8.17
C ALA A 70 -3.93 8.94 8.11
N LEU A 71 -3.77 8.24 9.25
CA LEU A 71 -3.89 6.79 9.32
C LEU A 71 -5.31 6.33 8.97
N ALA A 72 -6.35 6.96 9.52
CA ALA A 72 -7.73 6.61 9.24
C ALA A 72 -8.08 6.78 7.76
N THR A 73 -7.62 7.86 7.14
CA THR A 73 -7.80 8.10 5.70
C THR A 73 -7.07 7.06 4.85
N ALA A 74 -5.83 6.73 5.20
CA ALA A 74 -5.06 5.70 4.50
C ALA A 74 -5.71 4.32 4.61
N LEU A 75 -6.21 3.94 5.78
CA LEU A 75 -6.94 2.69 5.99
C LEU A 75 -8.26 2.68 5.20
N ALA A 76 -9.03 3.77 5.24
CA ALA A 76 -10.29 3.87 4.50
C ALA A 76 -10.08 3.75 2.97
N ALA A 77 -8.98 4.31 2.45
CA ALA A 77 -8.63 4.21 1.04
C ALA A 77 -8.10 2.81 0.65
N THR A 78 -7.50 2.07 1.60
CA THR A 78 -6.86 0.77 1.34
C THR A 78 -7.84 -0.40 1.52
N ILE A 79 -8.77 -0.28 2.47
CA ILE A 79 -9.75 -1.34 2.75
C ILE A 79 -10.86 -1.30 1.69
N GLY A 80 -10.91 -2.35 0.88
CA GLY A 80 -11.89 -2.51 -0.19
C GLY A 80 -12.46 -3.93 -0.22
N THR A 81 -13.29 -4.21 -1.21
CA THR A 81 -13.90 -5.53 -1.42
C THR A 81 -12.86 -6.66 -1.57
N GLY A 82 -11.68 -6.36 -2.11
CA GLY A 82 -10.58 -7.31 -2.22
C GLY A 82 -10.08 -7.83 -0.88
N ASN A 83 -10.09 -7.00 0.16
CA ASN A 83 -9.64 -7.41 1.50
C ASN A 83 -10.65 -8.31 2.23
N ILE A 84 -11.87 -8.36 1.77
CA ILE A 84 -12.94 -9.21 2.35
C ILE A 84 -13.24 -10.37 1.41
N ALA A 85 -13.85 -10.10 0.27
CA ALA A 85 -14.25 -11.12 -0.69
C ALA A 85 -13.05 -11.81 -1.36
N GLY A 86 -12.01 -11.05 -1.72
CA GLY A 86 -10.79 -11.60 -2.33
C GLY A 86 -10.04 -12.53 -1.39
N VAL A 87 -9.91 -12.16 -0.12
CA VAL A 87 -9.27 -13.01 0.90
C VAL A 87 -10.11 -14.26 1.15
N ALA A 88 -11.43 -14.13 1.31
CA ALA A 88 -12.33 -15.28 1.48
C ALA A 88 -12.23 -16.26 0.30
N THR A 89 -12.24 -15.75 -0.93
CA THR A 89 -12.09 -16.56 -2.15
C THR A 89 -10.72 -17.24 -2.20
N ALA A 90 -9.64 -16.52 -1.87
CA ALA A 90 -8.30 -17.08 -1.86
C ALA A 90 -8.17 -18.23 -0.84
N ILE A 91 -8.76 -18.10 0.33
CA ILE A 91 -8.78 -19.16 1.35
C ILE A 91 -9.65 -20.34 0.90
N ALA A 92 -10.81 -20.08 0.29
CA ALA A 92 -11.70 -21.12 -0.20
C ALA A 92 -11.05 -21.97 -1.31
N LEU A 93 -10.26 -21.35 -2.19
CA LEU A 93 -9.58 -22.05 -3.29
C LEU A 93 -8.22 -22.64 -2.90
N GLY A 94 -7.44 -21.92 -2.10
CA GLY A 94 -6.06 -22.28 -1.76
C GLY A 94 -5.89 -22.90 -0.37
N GLY A 95 -6.96 -23.01 0.40
CA GLY A 95 -6.91 -23.53 1.77
C GLY A 95 -6.04 -22.68 2.71
N PRO A 96 -5.60 -23.25 3.85
CA PRO A 96 -4.77 -22.54 4.85
C PRO A 96 -3.43 -22.01 4.27
N GLY A 97 -2.89 -22.67 3.24
CA GLY A 97 -1.67 -22.23 2.56
C GLY A 97 -1.79 -20.85 1.92
N ALA A 98 -2.99 -20.43 1.52
CA ALA A 98 -3.22 -19.09 0.97
C ALA A 98 -2.87 -18.00 1.99
N VAL A 99 -3.15 -18.20 3.27
CA VAL A 99 -2.83 -17.22 4.34
C VAL A 99 -1.33 -17.03 4.47
N PHE A 100 -0.55 -18.11 4.40
CA PHE A 100 0.92 -18.01 4.42
C PHE A 100 1.46 -17.18 3.25
N TRP A 101 0.97 -17.42 2.05
CA TRP A 101 1.39 -16.67 0.87
C TRP A 101 0.93 -15.21 0.91
N MET A 102 -0.25 -14.93 1.47
CA MET A 102 -0.71 -13.56 1.71
C MET A 102 0.21 -12.81 2.69
N TRP A 103 0.66 -13.43 3.77
CA TRP A 103 1.62 -12.82 4.70
C TRP A 103 2.96 -12.56 4.03
N LEU A 104 3.47 -13.52 3.26
CA LEU A 104 4.73 -13.35 2.54
C LEU A 104 4.64 -12.20 1.52
N SER A 105 3.56 -12.12 0.74
CA SER A 105 3.35 -11.03 -0.20
C SER A 105 3.18 -9.67 0.48
N ALA A 106 2.56 -9.63 1.67
CA ALA A 106 2.39 -8.40 2.44
C ALA A 106 3.73 -7.78 2.87
N ILE A 107 4.76 -8.60 3.16
CA ILE A 107 6.10 -8.12 3.49
C ILE A 107 6.69 -7.31 2.32
N PHE A 108 6.55 -7.81 1.09
CA PHE A 108 7.00 -7.09 -0.11
C PHE A 108 6.10 -5.89 -0.44
N GLY A 109 4.79 -6.02 -0.20
CA GLY A 109 3.82 -4.94 -0.37
C GLY A 109 4.09 -3.75 0.55
N MET A 110 4.56 -3.98 1.78
CA MET A 110 4.97 -2.90 2.69
C MET A 110 6.11 -2.06 2.12
N ALA A 111 7.09 -2.66 1.47
CA ALA A 111 8.20 -1.92 0.86
C ALA A 111 7.74 -1.06 -0.32
N THR A 112 6.81 -1.55 -1.13
CA THR A 112 6.20 -0.78 -2.22
C THR A 112 5.42 0.41 -1.67
N LYS A 113 4.60 0.20 -0.64
CA LYS A 113 3.83 1.27 0.00
C LYS A 113 4.72 2.33 0.65
N TYR A 114 5.82 1.92 1.25
CA TYR A 114 6.83 2.86 1.75
C TYR A 114 7.39 3.73 0.61
N GLY A 115 7.72 3.14 -0.53
CA GLY A 115 8.17 3.88 -1.71
C GLY A 115 7.16 4.92 -2.20
N GLU A 116 5.88 4.56 -2.29
CA GLU A 116 4.79 5.48 -2.65
C GLU A 116 4.73 6.68 -1.69
N VAL A 117 4.71 6.43 -0.38
CA VAL A 117 4.62 7.48 0.63
C VAL A 117 5.85 8.40 0.60
N VAL A 118 7.05 7.85 0.45
CA VAL A 118 8.29 8.66 0.32
C VAL A 118 8.24 9.56 -0.89
N LEU A 119 7.77 9.06 -2.04
CA LEU A 119 7.63 9.87 -3.25
C LEU A 119 6.56 10.96 -3.07
N ALA A 120 5.42 10.62 -2.49
CA ALA A 120 4.35 11.56 -2.22
C ALA A 120 4.85 12.73 -1.34
N VAL A 121 5.54 12.42 -0.24
CA VAL A 121 6.08 13.45 0.67
C VAL A 121 7.21 14.24 0.03
N LYS A 122 8.09 13.60 -0.75
CA LYS A 122 9.23 14.26 -1.41
C LYS A 122 8.79 15.27 -2.45
N TYR A 123 7.72 14.98 -3.18
CA TYR A 123 7.21 15.81 -4.27
C TYR A 123 6.01 16.68 -3.88
N ARG A 124 5.79 16.87 -2.55
CA ARG A 124 4.79 17.83 -2.06
C ARG A 124 5.13 19.24 -2.52
N GLU A 125 4.12 19.94 -3.00
CA GLU A 125 4.25 21.34 -3.40
C GLU A 125 3.84 22.27 -2.24
N LYS A 126 4.49 23.44 -2.17
CA LYS A 126 4.09 24.52 -1.27
C LYS A 126 3.27 25.54 -2.05
N THR A 127 2.08 25.83 -1.58
CA THR A 127 1.29 26.98 -2.03
C THR A 127 1.95 28.30 -1.62
N PRO A 128 1.66 29.42 -2.32
CA PRO A 128 2.14 30.77 -1.94
C PRO A 128 1.82 31.13 -0.48
N ASP A 129 0.75 30.57 0.08
CA ASP A 129 0.31 30.78 1.48
C ASP A 129 1.12 29.93 2.49
N GLY A 130 2.15 29.21 2.04
CA GLY A 130 3.01 28.39 2.89
C GLY A 130 2.46 27.03 3.28
N ARG A 131 1.26 26.64 2.83
CA ARG A 131 0.66 25.32 3.09
C ARG A 131 1.22 24.28 2.14
N PHE A 132 1.38 23.06 2.63
CA PHE A 132 1.71 21.92 1.77
C PHE A 132 0.44 21.36 1.11
N VAL A 133 0.52 21.10 -0.21
CA VAL A 133 -0.55 20.50 -1.00
C VAL A 133 -0.04 19.19 -1.60
N GLY A 134 -0.85 18.14 -1.54
CA GLY A 134 -0.46 16.80 -1.97
C GLY A 134 0.36 16.02 -0.92
N GLY A 135 0.61 14.74 -1.19
CA GLY A 135 1.36 13.83 -0.32
C GLY A 135 0.49 12.89 0.49
#